data_013791cc0bc166e1ffaab079661acf90
#
_entry.id   013791cc0bc166e1ffaab079661acf90
#
_cell.length_a   1.000
_cell.length_b   1.000
_cell.length_c   1.000
_cell.angle_alpha   90.00
_cell.angle_beta   90.00
_cell.angle_gamma   90.00
#
_symmetry.space_group_name_H-M   'P 1'
#
loop_
_entity.id
_entity.type
_entity.pdbx_description
1 polymer ?
#
loop_
_entity_poly.entity_id
_entity_poly.type
_entity_poly.pdbx_seq_one_letter_code
_entity_poly.pdbx_strand_id
1 'polypeptide(L)'
;MPKAAKPAPKNGNAGSALTRALRFEKTGMRYFTLTAQKATDGFAKRVFALLADMEQKHCEDIQAISKKMEEGGRFPVVSAVSSEGRMRLFKREYSRIKKEKTIIGDAVVAMRKALGFEAEGREMYTRMSKNSSNRQEKAFFKLLASEEQKHFDIIYEYLDFLDNSGLRMQDG
;
A
#
# COMPACT_ATOMS: atom_id res chain seq x y z
N MET A 1 -41.09 -10.83 31.23
CA MET A 1 -40.56 -11.47 30.03
C MET A 1 -39.34 -10.70 29.58
N PRO A 2 -38.10 -11.24 29.74
CA PRO A 2 -36.92 -10.55 29.26
C PRO A 2 -36.85 -10.67 27.72
N LYS A 3 -36.62 -9.54 27.02
CA LYS A 3 -36.42 -9.48 25.58
C LYS A 3 -35.16 -10.25 25.21
N ALA A 4 -35.31 -11.25 24.35
CA ALA A 4 -34.18 -12.00 23.77
C ALA A 4 -33.19 -11.03 23.11
N ALA A 5 -31.92 -11.13 23.49
CA ALA A 5 -30.84 -10.36 22.87
C ALA A 5 -30.73 -10.77 21.38
N LYS A 6 -30.69 -9.77 20.51
CA LYS A 6 -30.45 -9.94 19.08
C LYS A 6 -29.11 -10.67 18.89
N PRO A 7 -29.05 -11.73 18.07
CA PRO A 7 -27.78 -12.43 17.82
C PRO A 7 -26.76 -11.44 17.21
N ALA A 8 -25.53 -11.49 17.72
CA ALA A 8 -24.43 -10.69 17.18
C ALA A 8 -24.22 -10.97 15.68
N PRO A 9 -23.91 -9.97 14.86
CA PRO A 9 -23.67 -10.17 13.43
C PRO A 9 -22.51 -11.16 13.25
N LYS A 10 -22.75 -12.19 12.42
CA LYS A 10 -21.75 -13.21 12.09
C LYS A 10 -20.51 -12.53 11.48
N ASN A 11 -19.36 -12.68 12.10
CA ASN A 11 -18.03 -12.15 11.68
C ASN A 11 -17.55 -12.68 10.30
N GLY A 12 -18.33 -13.45 9.57
CA GLY A 12 -17.94 -14.11 8.32
C GLY A 12 -17.53 -13.15 7.19
N ASN A 13 -18.05 -11.93 7.18
CA ASN A 13 -17.77 -10.99 6.09
C ASN A 13 -16.44 -10.22 6.34
N ALA A 14 -16.16 -9.83 7.58
CA ALA A 14 -14.92 -9.13 7.94
C ALA A 14 -13.69 -10.05 7.79
N GLY A 15 -13.77 -11.32 8.16
CA GLY A 15 -12.67 -12.29 7.98
C GLY A 15 -12.32 -12.51 6.50
N SER A 16 -13.32 -12.59 5.61
CA SER A 16 -13.08 -12.72 4.18
C SER A 16 -12.47 -11.44 3.56
N ALA A 17 -12.88 -10.27 4.03
CA ALA A 17 -12.32 -8.99 3.61
C ALA A 17 -10.85 -8.84 4.02
N LEU A 18 -10.50 -9.16 5.29
CA LEU A 18 -9.12 -9.15 5.76
C LEU A 18 -8.23 -10.16 5.04
N THR A 19 -8.75 -11.36 4.75
CA THR A 19 -8.02 -12.36 3.95
C THR A 19 -7.72 -11.86 2.54
N ARG A 20 -8.68 -11.20 1.91
CA ARG A 20 -8.51 -10.60 0.57
C ARG A 20 -7.50 -9.46 0.61
N ALA A 21 -7.59 -8.58 1.60
CA ALA A 21 -6.64 -7.51 1.84
C ALA A 21 -5.22 -8.07 1.99
N LEU A 22 -5.01 -9.01 2.91
CA LEU A 22 -3.70 -9.62 3.16
C LEU A 22 -3.10 -10.26 1.90
N ARG A 23 -3.93 -10.89 1.05
CA ARG A 23 -3.44 -11.47 -0.20
C ARG A 23 -2.99 -10.39 -1.18
N PHE A 24 -3.69 -9.27 -1.25
CA PHE A 24 -3.32 -8.14 -2.09
C PHE A 24 -1.97 -7.54 -1.65
N GLU A 25 -1.82 -7.20 -0.36
CA GLU A 25 -0.57 -6.65 0.19
C GLU A 25 0.63 -7.59 -0.01
N LYS A 26 0.46 -8.90 0.22
CA LYS A 26 1.51 -9.90 -0.05
C LYS A 26 1.92 -9.94 -1.52
N THR A 27 0.99 -9.70 -2.43
CA THR A 27 1.29 -9.64 -3.87
C THR A 27 2.11 -8.39 -4.19
N GLY A 28 1.73 -7.22 -3.67
CA GLY A 28 2.47 -5.97 -3.79
C GLY A 28 3.87 -6.06 -3.19
N MET A 29 3.96 -6.50 -1.94
CA MET A 29 5.24 -6.71 -1.26
C MET A 29 6.20 -7.58 -2.07
N ARG A 30 5.71 -8.72 -2.57
CA ARG A 30 6.51 -9.62 -3.40
C ARG A 30 6.93 -8.96 -4.71
N TYR A 31 6.03 -8.27 -5.38
CA TYR A 31 6.31 -7.56 -6.63
C TYR A 31 7.39 -6.51 -6.41
N PHE A 32 7.25 -5.65 -5.40
CA PHE A 32 8.22 -4.60 -5.11
C PHE A 32 9.57 -5.16 -4.65
N THR A 33 9.58 -6.21 -3.83
CA THR A 33 10.82 -6.89 -3.43
C THR A 33 11.60 -7.43 -4.64
N LEU A 34 10.93 -8.15 -5.54
CA LEU A 34 11.56 -8.72 -6.72
C LEU A 34 12.03 -7.64 -7.70
N THR A 35 11.28 -6.55 -7.82
CA THR A 35 11.64 -5.41 -8.66
C THR A 35 12.85 -4.69 -8.09
N ALA A 36 12.90 -4.47 -6.78
CA ALA A 36 14.07 -3.90 -6.10
C ALA A 36 15.34 -4.74 -6.31
N GLN A 37 15.21 -6.07 -6.25
CA GLN A 37 16.34 -6.99 -6.46
C GLN A 37 16.89 -6.96 -7.90
N LYS A 38 16.00 -6.79 -8.89
CA LYS A 38 16.34 -6.76 -10.31
C LYS A 38 16.77 -5.38 -10.81
N ALA A 39 16.43 -4.33 -10.08
CA ALA A 39 16.75 -2.97 -10.49
C ALA A 39 18.27 -2.76 -10.54
N THR A 40 18.77 -2.31 -11.69
CA THR A 40 20.16 -1.90 -11.89
C THR A 40 20.39 -0.46 -11.49
N ASP A 41 19.35 0.38 -11.61
CA ASP A 41 19.35 1.76 -11.13
C ASP A 41 19.25 1.82 -9.60
N GLY A 42 20.19 2.48 -8.95
CA GLY A 42 20.28 2.54 -7.49
C GLY A 42 19.11 3.27 -6.84
N PHE A 43 18.45 4.17 -7.58
CA PHE A 43 17.26 4.84 -7.08
C PHE A 43 16.02 3.96 -7.18
N ALA A 44 15.75 3.41 -8.35
CA ALA A 44 14.64 2.47 -8.52
C ALA A 44 14.72 1.36 -7.48
N LYS A 45 15.92 0.82 -7.24
CA LYS A 45 16.16 -0.17 -6.18
C LYS A 45 15.69 0.30 -4.82
N ARG A 46 16.06 1.54 -4.41
CA ARG A 46 15.66 2.09 -3.11
C ARG A 46 14.16 2.37 -3.01
N VAL A 47 13.55 2.91 -4.08
CA VAL A 47 12.11 3.18 -4.11
C VAL A 47 11.30 1.89 -3.99
N PHE A 48 11.62 0.87 -4.79
CA PHE A 48 10.93 -0.41 -4.70
C PHE A 48 11.16 -1.14 -3.37
N ALA A 49 12.35 -1.02 -2.78
CA ALA A 49 12.61 -1.56 -1.44
C ALA A 49 11.76 -0.84 -0.38
N LEU A 50 11.59 0.47 -0.49
CA LEU A 50 10.75 1.26 0.41
C LEU A 50 9.26 0.90 0.27
N LEU A 51 8.76 0.76 -0.97
CA LEU A 51 7.39 0.29 -1.22
C LEU A 51 7.18 -1.12 -0.62
N ALA A 52 8.10 -2.05 -0.85
CA ALA A 52 8.03 -3.39 -0.26
C ALA A 52 7.95 -3.38 1.28
N ASP A 53 8.69 -2.48 1.94
CA ASP A 53 8.66 -2.32 3.39
C ASP A 53 7.33 -1.70 3.88
N MET A 54 6.69 -0.83 3.09
CA MET A 54 5.37 -0.31 3.40
C MET A 54 4.30 -1.40 3.30
N GLU A 55 4.31 -2.21 2.23
CA GLU A 55 3.41 -3.34 2.07
C GLU A 55 3.61 -4.42 3.16
N GLN A 56 4.85 -4.65 3.59
CA GLN A 56 5.14 -5.52 4.73
C GLN A 56 4.41 -5.02 5.99
N LYS A 57 4.43 -3.71 6.23
CA LYS A 57 3.73 -3.12 7.38
C LYS A 57 2.21 -3.26 7.28
N HIS A 58 1.64 -3.09 6.09
CA HIS A 58 0.22 -3.35 5.86
C HIS A 58 -0.14 -4.82 6.15
N CYS A 59 0.69 -5.77 5.70
CA CYS A 59 0.51 -7.20 6.02
C CYS A 59 0.48 -7.45 7.54
N GLU A 60 1.41 -6.87 8.28
CA GLU A 60 1.50 -7.01 9.74
C GLU A 60 0.26 -6.46 10.45
N ASP A 61 -0.21 -5.28 10.05
CA ASP A 61 -1.38 -4.64 10.63
C ASP A 61 -2.66 -5.46 10.36
N ILE A 62 -2.84 -5.95 9.13
CA ILE A 62 -3.96 -6.82 8.77
C ILE A 62 -3.93 -8.13 9.56
N GLN A 63 -2.76 -8.76 9.70
CA GLN A 63 -2.60 -10.00 10.47
C GLN A 63 -2.89 -9.79 11.96
N ALA A 64 -2.44 -8.68 12.54
CA ALA A 64 -2.72 -8.35 13.93
C ALA A 64 -4.22 -8.16 14.18
N ILE A 65 -4.95 -7.54 13.25
CA ILE A 65 -6.41 -7.39 13.32
C ILE A 65 -7.09 -8.75 13.17
N SER A 66 -6.68 -9.56 12.20
CA SER A 66 -7.26 -10.89 11.97
C SER A 66 -7.14 -11.77 13.22
N LYS A 67 -5.96 -11.79 13.83
CA LYS A 67 -5.71 -12.54 15.07
C LYS A 67 -6.63 -12.11 16.22
N LYS A 68 -6.78 -10.79 16.45
CA LYS A 68 -7.70 -10.27 17.47
C LYS A 68 -9.14 -10.67 17.23
N MET A 69 -9.56 -10.75 15.97
CA MET A 69 -10.92 -11.16 15.63
C MET A 69 -11.13 -12.68 15.83
N GLU A 70 -10.14 -13.51 15.51
CA GLU A 70 -10.17 -14.97 15.75
C GLU A 70 -10.25 -15.31 17.24
N GLU A 71 -9.60 -14.53 18.08
CA GLU A 71 -9.66 -14.65 19.56
C GLU A 71 -11.02 -14.22 20.13
N GLY A 72 -12.05 -14.03 19.30
CA GLY A 72 -13.40 -13.66 19.69
C GLY A 72 -13.58 -12.16 19.98
N GLY A 73 -12.58 -11.37 19.58
CA GLY A 73 -12.61 -9.91 19.72
C GLY A 73 -13.53 -9.21 18.72
N ARG A 74 -13.81 -7.94 19.03
CA ARG A 74 -14.41 -7.02 18.06
C ARG A 74 -13.32 -6.45 17.17
N PHE A 75 -13.70 -5.96 15.98
CA PHE A 75 -12.77 -5.23 15.13
C PHE A 75 -12.14 -4.08 15.93
N PRO A 76 -10.80 -4.01 16.05
CA PRO A 76 -10.16 -3.03 16.92
C PRO A 76 -10.29 -1.60 16.36
N VAL A 77 -10.17 -0.60 17.24
CA VAL A 77 -9.99 0.77 16.80
C VAL A 77 -8.57 0.93 16.29
N VAL A 78 -8.43 1.31 15.03
CA VAL A 78 -7.13 1.59 14.40
C VAL A 78 -7.02 3.10 14.21
N SER A 79 -6.02 3.71 14.85
CA SER A 79 -5.85 5.17 14.85
C SER A 79 -4.89 5.68 13.77
N ALA A 80 -3.96 4.85 13.32
CA ALA A 80 -3.04 5.16 12.23
C ALA A 80 -2.40 3.89 11.68
N VAL A 81 -2.22 3.83 10.37
CA VAL A 81 -1.22 2.99 9.69
C VAL A 81 -0.02 3.91 9.46
N SER A 82 1.12 3.63 10.07
CA SER A 82 2.22 4.61 10.11
C SER A 82 3.17 4.46 8.94
N SER A 83 2.92 5.21 7.86
CA SER A 83 3.87 5.38 6.74
C SER A 83 4.70 6.68 6.80
N GLU A 84 4.40 7.59 7.74
CA GLU A 84 4.99 8.93 7.77
C GLU A 84 6.52 8.96 7.80
N GLY A 85 7.15 8.06 8.56
CA GLY A 85 8.61 7.94 8.62
C GLY A 85 9.21 7.52 7.27
N ARG A 86 8.57 6.57 6.60
CA ARG A 86 8.95 6.06 5.28
C ARG A 86 8.75 7.10 4.20
N MET A 87 7.64 7.85 4.28
CA MET A 87 7.36 8.98 3.40
C MET A 87 8.45 10.06 3.48
N ARG A 88 8.95 10.38 4.68
CA ARG A 88 10.09 11.32 4.85
C ARG A 88 11.37 10.78 4.23
N LEU A 89 11.64 9.48 4.34
CA LEU A 89 12.78 8.84 3.68
C LEU A 89 12.68 8.96 2.16
N PHE A 90 11.50 8.68 1.60
CA PHE A 90 11.27 8.83 0.16
C PHE A 90 11.52 10.25 -0.32
N LYS A 91 10.92 11.27 0.31
CA LYS A 91 11.12 12.67 -0.06
C LYS A 91 12.58 13.09 0.00
N ARG A 92 13.35 12.56 0.94
CA ARG A 92 14.80 12.81 1.04
C ARG A 92 15.55 12.19 -0.14
N GLU A 93 15.28 10.93 -0.47
CA GLU A 93 15.90 10.24 -1.59
C GLU A 93 15.51 10.89 -2.93
N TYR A 94 14.24 11.23 -3.11
CA TYR A 94 13.76 11.95 -4.28
C TYR A 94 14.46 13.30 -4.48
N SER A 95 14.65 14.08 -3.41
CA SER A 95 15.37 15.36 -3.47
C SER A 95 16.84 15.17 -3.85
N ARG A 96 17.45 14.04 -3.50
CA ARG A 96 18.82 13.69 -3.88
C ARG A 96 18.94 13.41 -5.37
N ILE A 97 17.96 12.70 -5.93
CA ILE A 97 17.97 12.24 -7.32
C ILE A 97 17.68 13.33 -8.33
N LYS A 98 16.87 14.31 -7.97
CA LYS A 98 16.76 15.54 -8.79
C LYS A 98 18.11 16.14 -9.16
N LYS A 99 19.18 15.73 -8.46
CA LYS A 99 20.57 16.14 -8.72
C LYS A 99 21.38 15.14 -9.55
N GLU A 100 20.94 13.87 -9.63
CA GLU A 100 21.63 12.79 -10.35
C GLU A 100 20.90 12.54 -11.68
N LYS A 101 21.53 12.85 -12.81
CA LYS A 101 20.89 12.94 -14.15
C LYS A 101 20.78 11.62 -14.94
N THR A 102 20.84 10.45 -14.31
CA THR A 102 20.87 9.16 -15.05
C THR A 102 19.72 8.25 -14.65
N ILE A 103 18.89 7.85 -15.62
CA ILE A 103 17.74 6.97 -15.41
C ILE A 103 17.71 5.92 -16.53
N ILE A 104 17.43 4.67 -16.17
CA ILE A 104 17.37 3.52 -17.08
C ILE A 104 15.89 3.24 -17.42
N GLY A 105 15.60 3.03 -18.71
CA GLY A 105 14.24 2.83 -19.24
C GLY A 105 13.42 1.73 -18.54
N ASP A 106 14.05 0.64 -18.13
CA ASP A 106 13.38 -0.47 -17.41
C ASP A 106 12.79 -0.04 -16.06
N ALA A 107 13.41 0.92 -15.39
CA ALA A 107 12.90 1.47 -14.13
C ALA A 107 11.58 2.22 -14.35
N VAL A 108 11.43 2.96 -15.46
CA VAL A 108 10.20 3.68 -15.81
C VAL A 108 9.05 2.70 -16.07
N VAL A 109 9.30 1.62 -16.81
CA VAL A 109 8.29 0.58 -17.07
C VAL A 109 7.83 -0.07 -15.77
N ALA A 110 8.75 -0.39 -14.86
CA ALA A 110 8.43 -0.96 -13.56
C ALA A 110 7.62 0.04 -12.68
N MET A 111 7.98 1.33 -12.71
CA MET A 111 7.26 2.38 -11.98
C MET A 111 5.83 2.57 -12.49
N ARG A 112 5.60 2.54 -13.81
CA ARG A 112 4.25 2.62 -14.40
C ARG A 112 3.38 1.43 -13.99
N LYS A 113 3.94 0.22 -13.90
CA LYS A 113 3.24 -0.97 -13.37
C LYS A 113 2.92 -0.81 -11.88
N ALA A 114 3.87 -0.31 -11.09
CA ALA A 114 3.66 -0.02 -9.69
C ALA A 114 2.52 0.98 -9.49
N LEU A 115 2.49 2.07 -10.27
CA LEU A 115 1.43 3.06 -10.23
C LEU A 115 0.04 2.43 -10.46
N GLY A 116 -0.06 1.50 -11.42
CA GLY A 116 -1.29 0.75 -11.67
C GLY A 116 -1.71 -0.12 -10.47
N PHE A 117 -0.75 -0.77 -9.82
CA PHE A 117 -0.99 -1.60 -8.65
C PHE A 117 -1.53 -0.78 -7.47
N GLU A 118 -0.93 0.37 -7.17
CA GLU A 118 -1.37 1.27 -6.12
C GLU A 118 -2.78 1.83 -6.38
N ALA A 119 -3.07 2.18 -7.63
CA ALA A 119 -4.41 2.62 -8.02
C ALA A 119 -5.48 1.52 -7.80
N GLU A 120 -5.15 0.27 -8.11
CA GLU A 120 -6.01 -0.89 -7.91
C GLU A 120 -6.26 -1.16 -6.41
N GLY A 121 -5.22 -1.08 -5.58
CA GLY A 121 -5.30 -1.19 -4.12
C GLY A 121 -6.21 -0.12 -3.52
N ARG A 122 -5.98 1.14 -3.86
CA ARG A 122 -6.82 2.26 -3.43
C ARG A 122 -8.30 2.05 -3.78
N GLU A 123 -8.59 1.61 -4.99
CA GLU A 123 -9.97 1.35 -5.41
C GLU A 123 -10.57 0.18 -4.65
N MET A 124 -9.82 -0.90 -4.48
CA MET A 124 -10.24 -2.08 -3.71
C MET A 124 -10.59 -1.70 -2.27
N TYR A 125 -9.72 -0.98 -1.57
CA TYR A 125 -9.96 -0.56 -0.19
C TYR A 125 -11.08 0.47 -0.07
N THR A 126 -11.24 1.36 -1.05
CA THR A 126 -12.39 2.26 -1.12
C THR A 126 -13.71 1.48 -1.21
N ARG A 127 -13.78 0.44 -2.05
CA ARG A 127 -14.96 -0.44 -2.15
C ARG A 127 -15.19 -1.22 -0.85
N MET A 128 -14.15 -1.78 -0.24
CA MET A 128 -14.26 -2.49 1.04
C MET A 128 -14.77 -1.57 2.14
N SER A 129 -14.26 -0.35 2.24
CA SER A 129 -14.73 0.66 3.19
C SER A 129 -16.21 0.99 2.99
N LYS A 130 -16.65 1.20 1.73
CA LYS A 130 -18.07 1.51 1.42
C LYS A 130 -19.00 0.36 1.78
N ASN A 131 -18.57 -0.88 1.57
CA ASN A 131 -19.37 -2.09 1.78
C ASN A 131 -19.36 -2.60 3.22
N SER A 132 -18.50 -2.07 4.07
CA SER A 132 -18.44 -2.46 5.48
C SER A 132 -19.58 -1.86 6.28
N SER A 133 -20.30 -2.69 7.03
CA SER A 133 -21.32 -2.29 8.01
C SER A 133 -20.72 -1.98 9.39
N ASN A 134 -19.51 -2.43 9.67
CA ASN A 134 -18.80 -2.19 10.91
C ASN A 134 -18.01 -0.86 10.80
N ARG A 135 -18.22 0.04 11.77
CA ARG A 135 -17.60 1.38 11.78
C ARG A 135 -16.07 1.32 11.82
N GLN A 136 -15.50 0.42 12.61
CA GLN A 136 -14.06 0.27 12.78
C GLN A 136 -13.43 -0.35 11.54
N GLU A 137 -14.04 -1.38 10.97
CA GLU A 137 -13.63 -1.99 9.71
C GLU A 137 -13.66 -0.97 8.56
N LYS A 138 -14.75 -0.20 8.46
CA LYS A 138 -14.87 0.89 7.49
C LYS A 138 -13.74 1.92 7.63
N ALA A 139 -13.43 2.33 8.86
CA ALA A 139 -12.35 3.26 9.15
C ALA A 139 -10.98 2.69 8.76
N PHE A 140 -10.75 1.41 9.04
CA PHE A 140 -9.50 0.71 8.70
C PHE A 140 -9.27 0.66 7.19
N PHE A 141 -10.25 0.22 6.41
CA PHE A 141 -10.10 0.18 4.95
C PHE A 141 -10.00 1.58 4.34
N LYS A 142 -10.60 2.60 4.96
CA LYS A 142 -10.39 3.99 4.56
C LYS A 142 -8.96 4.45 4.80
N LEU A 143 -8.34 4.02 5.90
CA LEU A 143 -6.93 4.29 6.17
C LEU A 143 -6.04 3.62 5.13
N LEU A 144 -6.23 2.33 4.84
CA LEU A 144 -5.47 1.63 3.79
C LEU A 144 -5.63 2.34 2.44
N ALA A 145 -6.85 2.69 2.02
CA ALA A 145 -7.06 3.46 0.78
C ALA A 145 -6.28 4.79 0.75
N SER A 146 -6.12 5.44 1.90
CA SER A 146 -5.32 6.66 2.02
C SER A 146 -3.82 6.40 1.93
N GLU A 147 -3.33 5.25 2.42
CA GLU A 147 -1.94 4.86 2.28
C GLU A 147 -1.61 4.53 0.81
N GLU A 148 -2.46 3.74 0.12
CA GLU A 148 -2.29 3.46 -1.31
C GLU A 148 -2.28 4.75 -2.15
N GLN A 149 -3.08 5.77 -1.78
CA GLN A 149 -3.01 7.07 -2.44
C GLN A 149 -1.65 7.74 -2.25
N LYS A 150 -1.05 7.65 -1.07
CA LYS A 150 0.29 8.22 -0.82
C LYS A 150 1.38 7.48 -1.61
N HIS A 151 1.28 6.15 -1.72
CA HIS A 151 2.18 5.36 -2.54
C HIS A 151 2.06 5.75 -4.02
N PHE A 152 0.82 5.86 -4.50
CA PHE A 152 0.52 6.34 -5.84
C PHE A 152 1.14 7.71 -6.11
N ASP A 153 0.91 8.68 -5.21
CA ASP A 153 1.40 10.06 -5.37
C ASP A 153 2.94 10.10 -5.45
N ILE A 154 3.62 9.29 -4.65
CA ILE A 154 5.07 9.13 -4.66
C ILE A 154 5.58 8.70 -6.03
N ILE A 155 4.99 7.63 -6.58
CA ILE A 155 5.40 7.06 -7.86
C ILE A 155 5.05 8.03 -8.97
N TYR A 156 3.88 8.67 -8.89
CA TYR A 156 3.41 9.65 -9.87
C TYR A 156 4.33 10.88 -9.93
N GLU A 157 4.66 11.48 -8.78
CA GLU A 157 5.59 12.63 -8.71
C GLU A 157 6.94 12.32 -9.36
N TYR A 158 7.41 11.07 -9.18
CA TYR A 158 8.65 10.64 -9.79
C TYR A 158 8.54 10.50 -11.32
N LEU A 159 7.49 9.85 -11.81
CA LEU A 159 7.25 9.71 -13.25
C LEU A 159 7.04 11.06 -13.92
N ASP A 160 6.28 11.96 -13.29
CA ASP A 160 6.06 13.32 -13.78
C ASP A 160 7.39 14.10 -13.86
N PHE A 161 8.25 13.96 -12.86
CA PHE A 161 9.60 14.54 -12.92
C PHE A 161 10.41 14.01 -14.10
N LEU A 162 10.33 12.71 -14.40
CA LEU A 162 11.04 12.12 -15.52
C LEU A 162 10.53 12.64 -16.86
N ASP A 163 9.23 12.66 -17.02
CA ASP A 163 8.57 13.11 -18.26
C ASP A 163 8.85 14.61 -18.54
N ASN A 164 8.94 15.44 -17.49
CA ASN A 164 9.14 16.90 -17.59
C ASN A 164 10.61 17.36 -17.56
N SER A 165 11.54 16.51 -17.13
CA SER A 165 12.95 16.90 -16.95
C SER A 165 13.76 16.91 -18.26
N GLY A 166 13.20 16.46 -19.38
CA GLY A 166 13.91 16.31 -20.67
C GLY A 166 15.04 15.30 -20.61
N LEU A 167 15.11 14.46 -19.57
CA LEU A 167 16.06 13.37 -19.45
C LEU A 167 15.72 12.33 -20.48
N ARG A 168 16.56 12.24 -21.55
CA ARG A 168 16.42 11.20 -22.57
C ARG A 168 16.59 9.84 -21.89
N MET A 169 15.60 8.97 -22.07
CA MET A 169 15.75 7.55 -21.76
C MET A 169 16.91 7.02 -22.61
N GLN A 170 17.95 6.51 -21.97
CA GLN A 170 18.93 5.71 -22.66
C GLN A 170 18.29 4.32 -22.86
N ASP A 171 18.08 3.96 -24.11
CA ASP A 171 17.74 2.61 -24.50
C ASP A 171 18.88 1.70 -24.05
N GLY A 172 18.56 0.73 -23.16
CA GLY A 172 19.48 -0.27 -22.69
C GLY A 172 19.64 -1.41 -23.67
#